data_cb292b9d319a9327289a432e8ded829c
#
_entry.id   cb292b9d319a9327289a432e8ded829c
#
_cell.length_a   1.000
_cell.length_b   1.000
_cell.length_c   1.000
_cell.angle_alpha   90.00
_cell.angle_beta   90.00
_cell.angle_gamma   90.00
#
_symmetry.space_group_name_H-M   'P 1'
#
loop_
_entity.id
_entity.type
_entity.pdbx_description
1 polymer ?
#
loop_
_entity_poly.entity_id
_entity_poly.type
_entity_poly.pdbx_seq_one_letter_code
_entity_poly.pdbx_strand_id
1 'polypeptide(L)'
;MKKVTGILAASLLCLATAAFAGELGNPAQLMRQGQFDVGAQWKSVFKQGFEGYDLKRAYSDGYRDTGRKGADFENDQYYMATVTYGILDQLNVFARLGMVDGGKWMDYEPGNDWKGDLESNFVWALGAKGKLYEFANGLGFGLAAQYLRYDDREVKNWRALDTGETAGDLGWSTNDKVSYWQVDVVANAYWKLGRFLPYAGLGYTYYDVDFKGKWTHAIPDYGSIDYTASFNNQNRFTALVGLDVDLGMNVKANIQGTFVSSTALTIGISYCF
;
A
#
# COMPACT_ATOMS: atom_id res chain seq x y z
N MET A 1 42.96 -11.59 2.12
CA MET A 1 42.23 -10.63 3.00
C MET A 1 41.58 -9.45 2.27
N LYS A 2 42.19 -8.83 1.27
CA LYS A 2 41.63 -7.65 0.55
C LYS A 2 40.30 -7.92 -0.21
N LYS A 3 40.00 -9.16 -0.64
CA LYS A 3 38.73 -9.49 -1.36
C LYS A 3 37.53 -9.63 -0.43
N VAL A 4 37.72 -10.06 0.82
CA VAL A 4 36.62 -10.22 1.80
C VAL A 4 36.15 -8.86 2.33
N THR A 5 37.10 -7.92 2.49
CA THR A 5 36.77 -6.54 2.91
C THR A 5 35.96 -5.79 1.86
N GLY A 6 36.22 -6.05 0.55
CA GLY A 6 35.45 -5.47 -0.54
C GLY A 6 34.01 -5.97 -0.59
N ILE A 7 33.76 -7.24 -0.31
CA ILE A 7 32.40 -7.83 -0.30
C ILE A 7 31.63 -7.34 0.93
N LEU A 8 32.25 -7.24 2.11
CA LEU A 8 31.61 -6.67 3.30
C LEU A 8 31.32 -5.16 3.16
N ALA A 9 32.21 -4.40 2.55
CA ALA A 9 31.98 -2.97 2.26
C ALA A 9 30.88 -2.77 1.20
N ALA A 10 30.81 -3.61 0.17
CA ALA A 10 29.72 -3.60 -0.81
C ALA A 10 28.38 -4.01 -0.17
N SER A 11 28.38 -4.99 0.73
CA SER A 11 27.18 -5.39 1.47
C SER A 11 26.70 -4.33 2.45
N LEU A 12 27.61 -3.60 3.12
CA LEU A 12 27.27 -2.46 3.99
C LEU A 12 26.85 -1.22 3.21
N LEU A 13 27.45 -0.96 2.04
CA LEU A 13 26.96 0.10 1.14
C LEU A 13 25.58 -0.25 0.56
N CYS A 14 25.32 -1.51 0.23
CA CYS A 14 23.98 -1.97 -0.17
C CYS A 14 22.93 -1.83 0.95
N LEU A 15 23.32 -1.95 2.21
CA LEU A 15 22.42 -1.71 3.36
C LEU A 15 22.21 -0.20 3.64
N ALA A 16 23.16 0.65 3.31
CA ALA A 16 23.07 2.11 3.53
C ALA A 16 22.40 2.86 2.36
N THR A 17 22.26 2.22 1.19
CA THR A 17 21.55 2.75 0.01
C THR A 17 20.29 1.94 -0.31
N ALA A 18 19.62 1.40 0.71
CA ALA A 18 18.34 0.72 0.57
C ALA A 18 17.26 1.73 0.16
N ALA A 19 17.08 1.90 -1.13
CA ALA A 19 16.03 2.71 -1.76
C ALA A 19 15.47 1.99 -3.00
N PHE A 20 14.35 1.66 -3.21
CA PHE A 20 13.00 2.03 -3.63
C PHE A 20 12.59 1.58 -5.07
N ALA A 21 11.70 0.62 -5.32
CA ALA A 21 11.14 0.20 -6.62
C ALA A 21 9.59 0.29 -6.68
N GLY A 22 9.01 0.80 -7.77
CA GLY A 22 7.60 1.17 -7.92
C GLY A 22 6.55 0.06 -7.67
N GLU A 23 5.32 0.45 -7.26
CA GLU A 23 4.29 -0.44 -6.70
C GLU A 23 3.93 -1.61 -7.63
N LEU A 24 3.43 -1.41 -8.81
CA LEU A 24 3.19 -2.50 -9.77
C LEU A 24 4.39 -2.72 -10.70
N GLY A 25 5.19 -1.68 -10.86
CA GLY A 25 6.35 -1.65 -11.74
C GLY A 25 5.99 -1.68 -13.22
N ASN A 26 6.97 -1.31 -14.04
CA ASN A 26 6.82 -1.30 -15.48
C ASN A 26 6.98 -2.72 -16.05
N PRO A 27 6.05 -3.21 -16.85
CA PRO A 27 6.18 -4.49 -17.52
C PRO A 27 7.29 -4.53 -18.61
N ALA A 28 7.91 -3.38 -18.94
CA ALA A 28 9.08 -3.35 -19.83
C ALA A 28 10.37 -3.76 -19.10
N GLN A 29 10.44 -3.61 -17.80
CA GLN A 29 11.59 -4.00 -16.98
C GLN A 29 11.44 -5.44 -16.47
N LEU A 30 11.54 -6.39 -17.37
CA LEU A 30 11.53 -7.81 -17.01
C LEU A 30 12.95 -8.34 -16.80
N MET A 31 13.06 -9.27 -15.90
CA MET A 31 14.23 -10.15 -15.78
C MET A 31 14.16 -11.21 -16.86
N ARG A 32 15.32 -11.65 -17.36
CA ARG A 32 15.39 -12.84 -18.21
C ARG A 32 15.01 -14.07 -17.39
N GLN A 33 14.62 -15.12 -18.07
CA GLN A 33 14.34 -16.40 -17.42
C GLN A 33 15.52 -16.83 -16.53
N GLY A 34 15.24 -17.18 -15.28
CA GLY A 34 16.22 -17.62 -14.30
C GLY A 34 16.97 -16.50 -13.57
N GLN A 35 16.83 -15.26 -13.97
CA GLN A 35 17.40 -14.11 -13.26
C GLN A 35 16.47 -13.64 -12.13
N PHE A 36 17.05 -13.01 -11.13
CA PHE A 36 16.29 -12.35 -10.06
C PHE A 36 16.83 -10.96 -9.78
N ASP A 37 15.97 -10.14 -9.20
CA ASP A 37 16.32 -8.81 -8.74
C ASP A 37 15.85 -8.62 -7.30
N VAL A 38 16.60 -7.85 -6.55
CA VAL A 38 16.25 -7.46 -5.18
C VAL A 38 16.21 -5.96 -5.13
N GLY A 39 15.14 -5.45 -4.54
CA GLY A 39 14.94 -4.03 -4.43
C GLY A 39 14.23 -3.65 -3.14
N ALA A 40 14.08 -2.37 -2.97
CA ALA A 40 13.26 -1.81 -1.92
C ALA A 40 12.41 -0.67 -2.48
N GLN A 41 11.28 -0.38 -1.85
CA GLN A 41 10.37 0.69 -2.25
C GLN A 41 9.82 1.45 -1.05
N TRP A 42 9.56 2.71 -1.28
CA TRP A 42 8.74 3.56 -0.44
C TRP A 42 7.50 4.01 -1.22
N LYS A 43 6.33 3.91 -0.59
CA LYS A 43 5.08 4.43 -1.13
C LYS A 43 4.45 5.33 -0.08
N SER A 44 4.07 6.53 -0.49
CA SER A 44 3.24 7.43 0.30
C SER A 44 1.84 7.46 -0.30
N VAL A 45 0.84 7.05 0.46
CA VAL A 45 -0.57 7.19 0.10
C VAL A 45 -1.08 8.45 0.78
N PHE A 46 -1.36 9.48 0.00
CA PHE A 46 -1.85 10.76 0.53
C PHE A 46 -3.32 10.67 0.93
N LYS A 47 -4.12 9.96 0.12
CA LYS A 47 -5.53 9.71 0.38
C LYS A 47 -6.03 8.46 -0.32
N GLN A 48 -6.87 7.68 0.40
CA GLN A 48 -7.58 6.52 -0.12
C GLN A 48 -8.96 6.43 0.51
N GLY A 49 -10.02 6.60 -0.28
CA GLY A 49 -11.39 6.69 0.20
C GLY A 49 -12.10 5.35 0.20
N PHE A 50 -12.90 5.13 1.23
CA PHE A 50 -13.70 3.91 1.46
C PHE A 50 -15.17 4.23 1.61
N GLU A 51 -16.02 3.31 1.14
CA GLU A 51 -17.45 3.33 1.37
C GLU A 51 -17.84 2.15 2.27
N GLY A 52 -18.41 2.45 3.44
CA GLY A 52 -18.87 1.45 4.39
C GLY A 52 -20.15 0.79 3.93
N TYR A 53 -20.21 -0.53 3.95
CA TYR A 53 -21.36 -1.30 3.53
C TYR A 53 -21.98 -2.16 4.64
N ASP A 54 -21.26 -2.41 5.75
CA ASP A 54 -21.76 -3.20 6.88
C ASP A 54 -21.20 -2.66 8.20
N LEU A 55 -21.94 -1.78 8.86
CA LEU A 55 -21.63 -1.28 10.19
C LEU A 55 -22.57 -1.92 11.21
N LYS A 56 -22.03 -2.53 12.25
CA LYS A 56 -22.75 -3.11 13.39
C LYS A 56 -22.17 -2.60 14.69
N ARG A 57 -23.01 -2.05 15.55
CA ARG A 57 -22.69 -1.66 16.91
C ARG A 57 -23.54 -2.45 17.90
N ALA A 58 -22.88 -2.97 18.93
CA ALA A 58 -23.54 -3.63 20.05
C ALA A 58 -23.15 -2.91 21.36
N TYR A 59 -24.11 -2.32 22.02
CA TYR A 59 -23.95 -1.64 23.28
C TYR A 59 -24.13 -2.61 24.45
N SER A 60 -23.51 -2.33 25.58
CA SER A 60 -23.59 -3.18 26.77
C SER A 60 -24.99 -3.32 27.37
N ASP A 61 -25.89 -2.36 27.09
CA ASP A 61 -27.32 -2.42 27.46
C ASP A 61 -28.17 -3.31 26.55
N GLY A 62 -27.56 -3.92 25.52
CA GLY A 62 -28.22 -4.77 24.55
C GLY A 62 -28.75 -4.03 23.33
N TYR A 63 -28.65 -2.72 23.25
CA TYR A 63 -29.00 -1.96 22.04
C TYR A 63 -28.08 -2.34 20.89
N ARG A 64 -28.61 -2.36 19.67
CA ARG A 64 -27.86 -2.62 18.44
C ARG A 64 -28.22 -1.60 17.39
N ASP A 65 -27.20 -1.07 16.75
CA ASP A 65 -27.35 -0.12 15.64
C ASP A 65 -26.63 -0.65 14.40
N THR A 66 -27.16 -0.29 13.23
CA THR A 66 -26.58 -0.62 11.92
C THR A 66 -26.61 0.61 11.04
N GLY A 67 -25.60 0.80 10.22
CA GLY A 67 -25.53 1.98 9.36
C GLY A 67 -24.55 1.85 8.22
N ARG A 68 -24.45 2.94 7.46
CA ARG A 68 -23.41 3.15 6.46
C ARG A 68 -22.61 4.38 6.83
N LYS A 69 -21.29 4.31 6.64
CA LYS A 69 -20.40 5.43 6.86
C LYS A 69 -19.28 5.44 5.84
N GLY A 70 -18.67 6.60 5.62
CA GLY A 70 -17.45 6.73 4.84
C GLY A 70 -16.23 6.64 5.75
N ALA A 71 -15.11 6.27 5.19
CA ALA A 71 -13.82 6.39 5.84
C ALA A 71 -12.73 6.69 4.81
N ASP A 72 -11.61 7.24 5.28
CA ASP A 72 -10.43 7.45 4.45
C ASP A 72 -9.17 6.99 5.21
N PHE A 73 -8.19 6.47 4.46
CA PHE A 73 -6.79 6.49 4.90
C PHE A 73 -6.13 7.77 4.39
N GLU A 74 -5.38 8.44 5.26
CA GLU A 74 -4.58 9.59 4.91
C GLU A 74 -3.13 9.44 5.39
N ASN A 75 -2.19 9.80 4.49
CA ASN A 75 -0.74 9.86 4.79
C ASN A 75 -0.10 8.54 5.22
N ASP A 76 -0.59 7.39 4.74
CA ASP A 76 0.03 6.08 4.95
C ASP A 76 1.37 5.98 4.25
N GLN A 77 2.38 5.42 4.94
CA GLN A 77 3.72 5.19 4.42
C GLN A 77 4.03 3.69 4.38
N TYR A 78 4.43 3.19 3.24
CA TYR A 78 4.84 1.80 3.06
C TYR A 78 6.34 1.72 2.77
N TYR A 79 7.04 0.86 3.48
CA TYR A 79 8.45 0.56 3.32
C TYR A 79 8.59 -0.93 3.04
N MET A 80 8.93 -1.33 1.82
CA MET A 80 8.87 -2.72 1.39
C MET A 80 10.17 -3.15 0.69
N ALA A 81 10.71 -4.28 1.08
CA ALA A 81 11.69 -5.01 0.29
C ALA A 81 10.97 -5.83 -0.79
N THR A 82 11.56 -5.94 -1.96
CA THR A 82 11.02 -6.67 -3.12
C THR A 82 12.03 -7.69 -3.62
N VAL A 83 11.54 -8.88 -3.93
CA VAL A 83 12.29 -9.88 -4.71
C VAL A 83 11.47 -10.19 -5.96
N THR A 84 12.11 -10.09 -7.12
CA THR A 84 11.50 -10.40 -8.43
C THR A 84 12.25 -11.54 -9.09
N TYR A 85 11.53 -12.49 -9.68
CA TYR A 85 12.09 -13.60 -10.41
C TYR A 85 11.53 -13.71 -11.82
N GLY A 86 12.40 -13.87 -12.82
CA GLY A 86 12.02 -14.11 -14.20
C GLY A 86 11.65 -15.58 -14.44
N ILE A 87 10.35 -15.88 -14.50
CA ILE A 87 9.87 -17.21 -14.85
C ILE A 87 10.06 -17.46 -16.34
N LEU A 88 9.80 -16.45 -17.15
CA LEU A 88 10.02 -16.41 -18.61
C LEU A 88 10.60 -15.04 -18.97
N ASP A 89 11.20 -14.91 -20.15
CA ASP A 89 11.71 -13.62 -20.63
C ASP A 89 10.61 -12.54 -20.77
N GLN A 90 9.35 -12.96 -20.74
CA GLN A 90 8.18 -12.09 -20.89
C GLN A 90 7.32 -12.04 -19.62
N LEU A 91 7.67 -12.78 -18.55
CA LEU A 91 6.87 -12.91 -17.33
C LEU A 91 7.73 -12.98 -16.08
N ASN A 92 7.52 -12.05 -15.19
CA ASN A 92 8.11 -12.05 -13.86
C ASN A 92 7.04 -12.22 -12.80
N VAL A 93 7.43 -12.86 -11.69
CA VAL A 93 6.69 -12.83 -10.43
C VAL A 93 7.50 -12.06 -9.40
N PHE A 94 6.83 -11.48 -8.42
CA PHE A 94 7.49 -10.78 -7.34
C PHE A 94 6.78 -11.01 -6.01
N ALA A 95 7.56 -10.95 -4.94
CA ALA A 95 7.09 -10.90 -3.57
C ALA A 95 7.63 -9.65 -2.89
N ARG A 96 6.84 -9.07 -2.00
CA ARG A 96 7.21 -7.89 -1.19
C ARG A 96 6.89 -8.15 0.26
N LEU A 97 7.78 -7.71 1.13
CA LEU A 97 7.63 -7.80 2.58
C LEU A 97 8.09 -6.46 3.16
N GLY A 98 7.36 -5.96 4.15
CA GLY A 98 7.72 -4.68 4.73
C GLY A 98 6.83 -4.24 5.86
N MET A 99 6.79 -2.93 6.05
CA MET A 99 5.96 -2.28 7.05
C MET A 99 5.13 -1.17 6.41
N VAL A 100 3.91 -1.04 6.89
CA VAL A 100 3.10 0.17 6.74
C VAL A 100 3.20 0.95 8.04
N ASP A 101 3.42 2.26 7.98
CA ASP A 101 3.67 3.11 9.14
C ASP A 101 3.01 4.47 9.00
N GLY A 102 2.72 5.11 10.13
CA GLY A 102 2.03 6.39 10.18
C GLY A 102 0.62 6.32 9.61
N GLY A 103 0.15 7.46 9.10
CA GLY A 103 -1.19 7.56 8.53
C GLY A 103 -2.28 7.77 9.56
N LYS A 104 -3.46 8.01 9.04
CA LYS A 104 -4.65 8.30 9.83
C LYS A 104 -5.85 7.58 9.25
N TRP A 105 -6.66 7.03 10.13
CA TRP A 105 -8.01 6.61 9.85
C TRP A 105 -8.95 7.78 10.07
N MET A 106 -9.66 8.19 9.05
CA MET A 106 -10.72 9.20 9.11
C MET A 106 -12.04 8.46 9.07
N ASP A 107 -12.88 8.68 10.08
CA ASP A 107 -14.19 8.08 10.22
C ASP A 107 -15.26 9.16 10.10
N TYR A 108 -16.10 9.08 9.08
CA TYR A 108 -17.14 10.07 8.80
C TYR A 108 -18.51 9.56 9.25
N GLU A 109 -18.98 10.08 10.38
CA GLU A 109 -20.32 9.83 10.89
C GLU A 109 -21.16 11.12 10.84
N PRO A 110 -22.44 11.06 10.47
CA PRO A 110 -23.30 12.23 10.53
C PRO A 110 -23.30 12.87 11.91
N GLY A 111 -22.71 14.07 12.01
CA GLY A 111 -22.67 14.86 13.25
C GLY A 111 -21.51 14.60 14.20
N ASN A 112 -20.59 13.69 13.87
CA ASN A 112 -19.40 13.44 14.70
C ASN A 112 -18.30 12.71 13.93
N ASP A 113 -17.46 13.46 13.24
CA ASP A 113 -16.31 12.89 12.51
C ASP A 113 -15.14 12.66 13.46
N TRP A 114 -14.50 11.49 13.33
CA TRP A 114 -13.37 11.08 14.16
C TRP A 114 -12.13 10.82 13.36
N LYS A 115 -10.98 11.03 13.99
CA LYS A 115 -9.67 10.71 13.45
C LYS A 115 -8.87 9.89 14.45
N GLY A 116 -8.31 8.76 13.99
CA GLY A 116 -7.39 7.91 14.75
C GLY A 116 -6.02 7.85 14.08
N ASP A 117 -4.96 7.73 14.87
CA ASP A 117 -3.61 7.48 14.38
C ASP A 117 -3.43 5.97 14.14
N LEU A 118 -2.92 5.60 12.97
CA LEU A 118 -2.64 4.21 12.60
C LEU A 118 -1.22 3.83 13.04
N GLU A 119 -1.10 2.76 13.82
CA GLU A 119 0.20 2.23 14.26
C GLU A 119 0.92 1.50 13.12
N SER A 120 2.23 1.28 13.29
CA SER A 120 3.02 0.49 12.34
C SER A 120 2.55 -0.97 12.31
N ASN A 121 2.56 -1.59 11.12
CA ASN A 121 2.21 -3.00 10.98
C ASN A 121 2.99 -3.66 9.84
N PHE A 122 3.12 -4.99 9.92
CA PHE A 122 3.69 -5.80 8.85
C PHE A 122 2.76 -5.85 7.65
N VAL A 123 3.33 -5.70 6.44
CA VAL A 123 2.61 -5.78 5.17
C VAL A 123 3.35 -6.69 4.21
N TRP A 124 2.60 -7.45 3.41
CA TRP A 124 3.15 -8.28 2.36
C TRP A 124 2.34 -8.17 1.08
N ALA A 125 3.00 -8.45 -0.04
CA ALA A 125 2.36 -8.50 -1.34
C ALA A 125 2.99 -9.59 -2.22
N LEU A 126 2.17 -10.13 -3.11
CA LEU A 126 2.57 -11.03 -4.19
C LEU A 126 2.03 -10.51 -5.50
N GLY A 127 2.79 -10.67 -6.57
CA GLY A 127 2.31 -10.20 -7.87
C GLY A 127 3.08 -10.77 -9.05
N ALA A 128 2.61 -10.41 -10.22
CA ALA A 128 3.22 -10.75 -11.50
C ALA A 128 3.15 -9.56 -12.45
N LYS A 129 4.12 -9.46 -13.35
CA LYS A 129 4.12 -8.51 -14.44
C LYS A 129 4.63 -9.17 -15.71
N GLY A 130 4.01 -8.85 -16.83
CA GLY A 130 4.32 -9.48 -18.10
C GLY A 130 4.23 -8.52 -19.28
N LYS A 131 5.14 -8.72 -20.23
CA LYS A 131 5.13 -8.03 -21.52
C LYS A 131 4.23 -8.78 -22.48
N LEU A 132 3.26 -8.10 -23.07
CA LEU A 132 2.37 -8.66 -24.06
C LEU A 132 2.92 -8.48 -25.47
N TYR A 133 3.35 -7.27 -25.79
CA TYR A 133 3.85 -6.93 -27.11
C TYR A 133 4.82 -5.74 -27.06
N GLU A 134 5.79 -5.70 -27.97
CA GLU A 134 6.72 -4.59 -28.11
C GLU A 134 7.02 -4.37 -29.61
N PHE A 135 6.80 -3.15 -30.07
CA PHE A 135 7.09 -2.73 -31.45
C PHE A 135 8.59 -2.46 -31.65
N ALA A 136 9.04 -2.48 -32.89
CA ALA A 136 10.44 -2.20 -33.23
C ALA A 136 10.94 -0.81 -32.83
N ASN A 137 10.04 0.16 -32.65
CA ASN A 137 10.34 1.52 -32.18
C ASN A 137 10.44 1.64 -30.64
N GLY A 138 10.34 0.53 -29.91
CA GLY A 138 10.44 0.50 -28.45
C GLY A 138 9.15 0.80 -27.70
N LEU A 139 8.05 1.14 -28.38
CA LEU A 139 6.73 1.21 -27.76
C LEU A 139 6.25 -0.21 -27.43
N GLY A 140 5.70 -0.42 -26.25
CA GLY A 140 5.21 -1.73 -25.87
C GLY A 140 4.05 -1.67 -24.90
N PHE A 141 3.43 -2.84 -24.69
CA PHE A 141 2.29 -3.03 -23.81
C PHE A 141 2.52 -4.23 -22.89
N GLY A 142 2.01 -4.15 -21.68
CA GLY A 142 2.07 -5.23 -20.71
C GLY A 142 0.97 -5.17 -19.68
N LEU A 143 0.94 -6.20 -18.86
CA LEU A 143 0.02 -6.32 -17.72
C LEU A 143 0.82 -6.47 -16.44
N ALA A 144 0.29 -5.93 -15.36
CA ALA A 144 0.76 -6.19 -14.01
C ALA A 144 -0.43 -6.46 -13.10
N ALA A 145 -0.26 -7.40 -12.17
CA ALA A 145 -1.26 -7.72 -11.16
C ALA A 145 -0.57 -7.93 -9.80
N GLN A 146 -1.25 -7.55 -8.72
CA GLN A 146 -0.74 -7.68 -7.36
C GLN A 146 -1.87 -7.96 -6.39
N TYR A 147 -1.56 -8.72 -5.34
CA TYR A 147 -2.31 -8.82 -4.09
C TYR A 147 -1.45 -8.27 -2.96
N LEU A 148 -2.01 -7.41 -2.12
CA LEU A 148 -1.36 -6.83 -0.94
C LEU A 148 -2.25 -7.01 0.27
N ARG A 149 -1.66 -7.25 1.47
CA ARG A 149 -2.40 -7.46 2.71
C ARG A 149 -1.62 -7.05 3.94
N TYR A 150 -2.34 -6.53 4.94
CA TYR A 150 -1.96 -6.49 6.34
C TYR A 150 -3.17 -6.79 7.23
N ASP A 151 -2.92 -7.30 8.45
CA ASP A 151 -3.97 -7.70 9.37
C ASP A 151 -3.78 -7.00 10.73
N ASP A 152 -4.90 -6.72 11.40
CA ASP A 152 -4.94 -6.27 12.80
C ASP A 152 -4.06 -5.05 13.14
N ARG A 153 -4.00 -4.08 12.23
CA ARG A 153 -3.30 -2.81 12.47
C ARG A 153 -4.06 -1.97 13.49
N GLU A 154 -3.41 -1.58 14.58
CA GLU A 154 -4.04 -0.83 15.65
C GLU A 154 -4.33 0.62 15.26
N VAL A 155 -5.47 1.14 15.75
CA VAL A 155 -5.86 2.56 15.63
C VAL A 155 -5.90 3.14 17.02
N LYS A 156 -5.17 4.23 17.25
CA LYS A 156 -5.02 4.89 18.56
C LYS A 156 -5.31 6.38 18.49
N ASN A 157 -5.27 7.03 19.65
CA ASN A 157 -5.33 8.49 19.77
C ASN A 157 -6.53 9.11 19.06
N TRP A 158 -7.69 8.47 19.18
CA TRP A 158 -8.93 8.97 18.60
C TRP A 158 -9.25 10.39 19.06
N ARG A 159 -9.59 11.23 18.11
CA ARG A 159 -9.94 12.64 18.33
C ARG A 159 -11.14 13.03 17.46
N ALA A 160 -12.14 13.65 18.10
CA ALA A 160 -13.25 14.28 17.40
C ALA A 160 -12.75 15.48 16.58
N LEU A 161 -13.20 15.62 15.33
CA LEU A 161 -12.72 16.68 14.43
C LEU A 161 -13.36 18.03 14.74
N ASP A 162 -14.58 18.06 15.24
CA ASP A 162 -15.35 19.25 15.56
C ASP A 162 -14.89 19.92 16.86
N THR A 163 -14.66 19.17 17.93
CA THR A 163 -14.27 19.68 19.25
C THR A 163 -12.76 19.62 19.50
N GLY A 164 -12.05 18.71 18.82
CA GLY A 164 -10.64 18.42 19.05
C GLY A 164 -10.37 17.57 20.32
N GLU A 165 -11.42 17.17 21.05
CA GLU A 165 -11.31 16.31 22.24
C GLU A 165 -10.87 14.89 21.85
N THR A 166 -10.03 14.29 22.70
CA THR A 166 -9.66 12.88 22.52
C THR A 166 -10.72 11.95 23.12
N ALA A 167 -10.77 10.71 22.63
CA ALA A 167 -11.62 9.69 23.26
C ALA A 167 -11.31 9.54 24.77
N GLY A 168 -10.02 9.67 25.15
CA GLY A 168 -9.58 9.65 26.54
C GLY A 168 -10.12 10.83 27.36
N ASP A 169 -10.15 12.05 26.80
CA ASP A 169 -10.73 13.23 27.47
C ASP A 169 -12.22 13.04 27.77
N LEU A 170 -12.91 12.30 26.89
CA LEU A 170 -14.31 11.92 27.04
C LEU A 170 -14.51 10.65 27.90
N GLY A 171 -13.45 10.13 28.51
CA GLY A 171 -13.49 8.96 29.39
C GLY A 171 -13.54 7.61 28.68
N TRP A 172 -13.29 7.55 27.38
CA TRP A 172 -13.27 6.31 26.61
C TRP A 172 -11.87 5.72 26.47
N SER A 173 -11.76 4.42 26.70
CA SER A 173 -10.61 3.59 26.31
C SER A 173 -10.97 2.82 25.06
N THR A 174 -10.11 2.85 24.05
CA THR A 174 -10.35 2.28 22.72
C THR A 174 -9.38 1.15 22.43
N ASN A 175 -9.87 0.10 21.76
CA ASN A 175 -9.08 -1.01 21.25
C ASN A 175 -9.59 -1.35 19.85
N ASP A 176 -9.03 -0.69 18.87
CA ASP A 176 -9.52 -0.69 17.51
C ASP A 176 -8.44 -1.23 16.55
N LYS A 177 -8.87 -2.03 15.58
CA LYS A 177 -8.02 -2.70 14.63
C LYS A 177 -8.59 -2.65 13.23
N VAL A 178 -7.69 -2.52 12.26
CA VAL A 178 -7.99 -2.51 10.83
C VAL A 178 -7.23 -3.62 10.15
N SER A 179 -7.94 -4.45 9.40
CA SER A 179 -7.37 -5.40 8.45
C SER A 179 -7.69 -4.93 7.03
N TYR A 180 -6.72 -5.08 6.13
CA TYR A 180 -6.81 -4.56 4.77
C TYR A 180 -6.25 -5.55 3.77
N TRP A 181 -6.94 -5.70 2.62
CA TRP A 181 -6.35 -6.34 1.47
C TRP A 181 -6.73 -5.61 0.17
N GLN A 182 -5.86 -5.73 -0.82
CA GLN A 182 -5.98 -5.05 -2.12
C GLN A 182 -5.59 -5.99 -3.25
N VAL A 183 -6.35 -5.96 -4.34
CA VAL A 183 -5.98 -6.55 -5.63
C VAL A 183 -5.91 -5.45 -6.68
N ASP A 184 -4.82 -5.40 -7.42
CA ASP A 184 -4.63 -4.50 -8.54
C ASP A 184 -4.41 -5.30 -9.82
N VAL A 185 -5.03 -4.87 -10.92
CA VAL A 185 -4.76 -5.36 -12.27
C VAL A 185 -4.66 -4.15 -13.19
N VAL A 186 -3.49 -3.95 -13.81
CA VAL A 186 -3.22 -2.76 -14.63
C VAL A 186 -2.64 -3.14 -15.97
N ALA A 187 -3.23 -2.61 -17.03
CA ALA A 187 -2.65 -2.61 -18.37
C ALA A 187 -1.78 -1.36 -18.54
N ASN A 188 -0.55 -1.55 -18.99
CA ASN A 188 0.43 -0.50 -19.15
C ASN A 188 0.88 -0.37 -20.59
N ALA A 189 1.06 0.87 -21.05
CA ALA A 189 1.85 1.21 -22.23
C ALA A 189 3.18 1.82 -21.77
N TYR A 190 4.28 1.46 -22.40
CA TYR A 190 5.61 1.96 -22.11
C TYR A 190 6.40 2.27 -23.38
N TRP A 191 7.42 3.12 -23.24
CA TRP A 191 8.33 3.43 -24.35
C TRP A 191 9.80 3.35 -23.91
N LYS A 192 10.62 2.59 -24.66
CA LYS A 192 12.06 2.47 -24.43
C LYS A 192 12.81 3.61 -25.07
N LEU A 193 13.30 4.57 -24.29
CA LEU A 193 14.08 5.73 -24.70
C LEU A 193 15.50 5.63 -24.13
N GLY A 194 16.29 4.71 -24.63
CA GLY A 194 17.62 4.44 -24.10
C GLY A 194 17.57 3.92 -22.66
N ARG A 195 18.04 4.74 -21.72
CA ARG A 195 18.00 4.41 -20.28
C ARG A 195 16.70 4.75 -19.58
N PHE A 196 15.82 5.47 -20.24
CA PHE A 196 14.54 5.94 -19.68
C PHE A 196 13.40 5.10 -20.25
N LEU A 197 12.51 4.67 -19.39
CA LEU A 197 11.33 3.91 -19.74
C LEU A 197 10.09 4.55 -19.11
N PRO A 198 9.59 5.68 -19.69
CA PRO A 198 8.31 6.21 -19.28
C PRO A 198 7.19 5.22 -19.56
N TYR A 199 6.19 5.20 -18.68
CA TYR A 199 5.01 4.35 -18.82
C TYR A 199 3.79 5.01 -18.24
N ALA A 200 2.62 4.59 -18.72
CA ALA A 200 1.32 4.94 -18.19
C ALA A 200 0.42 3.71 -18.20
N GLY A 201 -0.47 3.62 -17.24
CA GLY A 201 -1.37 2.49 -17.12
C GLY A 201 -2.76 2.88 -16.65
N LEU A 202 -3.71 2.04 -17.05
CA LEU A 202 -5.09 2.08 -16.58
C LEU A 202 -5.47 0.69 -16.08
N GLY A 203 -6.24 0.64 -15.00
CA GLY A 203 -6.58 -0.64 -14.42
C GLY A 203 -7.75 -0.62 -13.46
N TYR A 204 -7.88 -1.73 -12.81
CA TYR A 204 -8.88 -2.00 -11.80
C TYR A 204 -8.17 -2.30 -10.48
N THR A 205 -8.59 -1.60 -9.43
CA THR A 205 -8.17 -1.83 -8.06
C THR A 205 -9.39 -2.21 -7.24
N TYR A 206 -9.32 -3.31 -6.53
CA TYR A 206 -10.29 -3.66 -5.51
C TYR A 206 -9.58 -3.79 -4.17
N TYR A 207 -10.11 -3.14 -3.16
CA TYR A 207 -9.66 -3.32 -1.78
C TYR A 207 -10.85 -3.45 -0.84
N ASP A 208 -10.63 -4.16 0.24
CA ASP A 208 -11.59 -4.40 1.30
C ASP A 208 -10.92 -4.15 2.65
N VAL A 209 -11.65 -3.55 3.56
CA VAL A 209 -11.20 -3.16 4.89
C VAL A 209 -12.18 -3.68 5.92
N ASP A 210 -11.68 -4.47 6.84
CA ASP A 210 -12.41 -4.87 8.02
C ASP A 210 -11.95 -4.06 9.24
N PHE A 211 -12.86 -3.35 9.85
CA PHE A 211 -12.65 -2.61 11.08
C PHE A 211 -13.33 -3.34 12.24
N LYS A 212 -12.61 -3.51 13.35
CA LYS A 212 -13.12 -4.11 14.58
C LYS A 212 -12.69 -3.24 15.75
N GLY A 213 -13.61 -2.91 16.62
CA GLY A 213 -13.31 -2.06 17.76
C GLY A 213 -14.11 -2.37 19.00
N LYS A 214 -13.53 -1.97 20.13
CA LYS A 214 -14.19 -1.93 21.41
C LYS A 214 -13.86 -0.64 22.15
N TRP A 215 -14.90 0.10 22.49
CA TRP A 215 -14.81 1.30 23.32
C TRP A 215 -15.40 1.01 24.68
N THR A 216 -14.67 1.31 25.76
CA THR A 216 -15.11 1.09 27.13
C THR A 216 -15.02 2.40 27.89
N HIS A 217 -16.13 2.84 28.49
CA HIS A 217 -16.15 4.07 29.26
C HIS A 217 -15.62 3.85 30.69
N ALA A 218 -14.90 4.85 31.23
CA ALA A 218 -14.33 4.80 32.57
C ALA A 218 -15.42 4.74 33.68
N ILE A 219 -16.59 5.34 33.44
CA ILE A 219 -17.78 5.23 34.28
C ILE A 219 -18.57 4.00 33.86
N PRO A 220 -18.75 2.98 34.72
CA PRO A 220 -19.39 1.71 34.35
C PRO A 220 -20.80 1.86 33.81
N ASP A 221 -21.55 2.85 34.25
CA ASP A 221 -22.95 3.10 33.85
C ASP A 221 -23.09 3.46 32.36
N TYR A 222 -22.02 3.98 31.72
CA TYR A 222 -21.99 4.22 30.29
C TYR A 222 -21.60 2.98 29.48
N GLY A 223 -21.08 1.94 30.15
CA GLY A 223 -20.85 0.62 29.59
C GLY A 223 -19.74 0.53 28.52
N SER A 224 -19.96 -0.34 27.55
CA SER A 224 -19.04 -0.53 26.42
C SER A 224 -19.79 -0.64 25.10
N ILE A 225 -19.10 -0.34 24.01
CA ILE A 225 -19.56 -0.45 22.63
C ILE A 225 -18.60 -1.37 21.89
N ASP A 226 -19.09 -2.51 21.43
CA ASP A 226 -18.37 -3.36 20.48
C ASP A 226 -18.89 -3.05 19.09
N TYR A 227 -18.01 -2.82 18.13
CA TYR A 227 -18.42 -2.55 16.77
C TYR A 227 -17.55 -3.23 15.70
N THR A 228 -18.18 -3.53 14.58
CA THR A 228 -17.53 -4.03 13.37
C THR A 228 -18.03 -3.22 12.19
N ALA A 229 -17.14 -2.92 11.25
CA ALA A 229 -17.51 -2.29 10.00
C ALA A 229 -16.67 -2.87 8.87
N SER A 230 -17.27 -3.05 7.71
CA SER A 230 -16.58 -3.45 6.50
C SER A 230 -16.72 -2.35 5.46
N PHE A 231 -15.66 -2.11 4.73
CA PHE A 231 -15.57 -1.04 3.74
C PHE A 231 -14.95 -1.57 2.45
N ASN A 232 -15.33 -1.00 1.33
CA ASN A 232 -14.67 -1.22 0.06
C ASN A 232 -14.35 0.11 -0.63
N ASN A 233 -13.72 0.07 -1.78
CA ASN A 233 -13.31 1.26 -2.47
C ASN A 233 -14.49 2.05 -3.07
N GLN A 234 -14.47 3.39 -2.88
CA GLN A 234 -15.37 4.32 -3.55
C GLN A 234 -15.18 4.29 -5.07
N ASN A 235 -13.94 4.10 -5.52
CA ASN A 235 -13.62 4.06 -6.93
C ASN A 235 -12.72 2.87 -7.23
N ARG A 236 -13.13 2.05 -8.18
CA ARG A 236 -12.40 0.83 -8.59
C ARG A 236 -11.47 1.05 -9.78
N PHE A 237 -11.53 2.20 -10.43
CA PHE A 237 -10.58 2.56 -11.46
C PHE A 237 -9.27 3.04 -10.85
N THR A 238 -8.17 2.66 -11.45
CA THR A 238 -6.86 3.22 -11.15
C THR A 238 -6.18 3.70 -12.43
N ALA A 239 -5.48 4.82 -12.33
CA ALA A 239 -4.61 5.34 -13.36
C ALA A 239 -3.22 5.54 -12.75
N LEU A 240 -2.18 5.24 -13.49
CA LEU A 240 -0.81 5.47 -13.07
C LEU A 240 0.05 6.04 -14.18
N VAL A 241 1.07 6.78 -13.78
CA VAL A 241 2.16 7.21 -14.65
C VAL A 241 3.47 7.01 -13.93
N GLY A 242 4.51 6.66 -14.66
CA GLY A 242 5.81 6.43 -14.02
C GLY A 242 6.96 6.51 -15.01
N LEU A 243 8.13 6.46 -14.44
CA LEU A 243 9.40 6.46 -15.15
C LEU A 243 10.35 5.47 -14.48
N ASP A 244 10.85 4.53 -15.24
CA ASP A 244 12.00 3.72 -14.84
C ASP A 244 13.26 4.25 -15.49
N VAL A 245 14.38 4.17 -14.76
CA VAL A 245 15.68 4.62 -15.21
C VAL A 245 16.69 3.50 -14.99
N ASP A 246 17.38 3.09 -16.04
CA ASP A 246 18.54 2.21 -15.95
C ASP A 246 19.77 3.06 -15.59
N LEU A 247 20.24 2.91 -14.35
CA LEU A 247 21.41 3.62 -13.84
C LEU A 247 22.74 2.98 -14.26
N GLY A 248 22.69 1.83 -14.92
CA GLY A 248 23.86 1.00 -15.24
C GLY A 248 24.30 0.12 -14.08
N MET A 249 25.28 -0.72 -14.30
CA MET A 249 25.79 -1.68 -13.29
C MET A 249 24.69 -2.55 -12.65
N ASN A 250 23.69 -2.92 -13.43
CA ASN A 250 22.51 -3.70 -13.00
C ASN A 250 21.59 -2.98 -11.98
N VAL A 251 21.75 -1.67 -11.81
CA VAL A 251 20.92 -0.86 -10.91
C VAL A 251 19.82 -0.15 -11.69
N LYS A 252 18.60 -0.21 -11.19
CA LYS A 252 17.43 0.45 -11.77
C LYS A 252 16.73 1.28 -10.71
N ALA A 253 16.23 2.44 -11.09
CA ALA A 253 15.38 3.29 -10.26
C ALA A 253 14.00 3.44 -10.89
N ASN A 254 12.99 3.72 -10.07
CA ASN A 254 11.62 3.93 -10.50
C ASN A 254 10.96 5.05 -9.72
N ILE A 255 10.07 5.79 -10.39
CA ILE A 255 9.10 6.69 -9.75
C ILE A 255 7.74 6.47 -10.39
N GLN A 256 6.68 6.39 -9.58
CA GLN A 256 5.31 6.17 -10.04
C GLN A 256 4.33 7.00 -9.23
N GLY A 257 3.44 7.72 -9.93
CA GLY A 257 2.25 8.31 -9.36
C GLY A 257 1.02 7.43 -9.65
N THR A 258 0.17 7.23 -8.65
CA THR A 258 -1.12 6.52 -8.77
C THR A 258 -2.25 7.49 -8.45
N PHE A 259 -3.36 7.38 -9.18
CA PHE A 259 -4.49 8.31 -9.11
C PHE A 259 -5.82 7.55 -9.20
N VAL A 260 -6.89 8.21 -8.84
CA VAL A 260 -8.31 7.81 -8.92
C VAL A 260 -8.74 6.91 -7.77
N SER A 261 -8.32 5.63 -7.71
CA SER A 261 -8.64 4.74 -6.57
C SER A 261 -7.95 5.19 -5.28
N SER A 262 -6.73 5.68 -5.42
CA SER A 262 -5.95 6.33 -4.36
C SER A 262 -5.04 7.38 -4.98
N THR A 263 -4.64 8.38 -4.20
CA THR A 263 -3.55 9.30 -4.59
C THR A 263 -2.29 8.88 -3.86
N ALA A 264 -1.31 8.40 -4.61
CA ALA A 264 -0.06 7.89 -4.05
C ALA A 264 1.15 8.22 -4.92
N LEU A 265 2.30 8.35 -4.27
CA LEU A 265 3.61 8.42 -4.89
C LEU A 265 4.42 7.20 -4.45
N THR A 266 5.03 6.53 -5.39
CA THR A 266 5.97 5.44 -5.13
C THR A 266 7.31 5.75 -5.76
N ILE A 267 8.37 5.51 -5.01
CA ILE A 267 9.76 5.64 -5.50
C ILE A 267 10.48 4.35 -5.24
N GLY A 268 11.37 3.96 -6.14
CA GLY A 268 12.00 2.69 -6.07
C GLY A 268 13.39 2.52 -6.69
N ILE A 269 14.21 1.53 -6.17
CA ILE A 269 15.46 1.05 -6.77
C ILE A 269 15.60 -0.46 -6.61
N SER A 270 16.25 -1.09 -7.56
CA SER A 270 16.57 -2.51 -7.50
C SER A 270 17.93 -2.84 -8.12
N TYR A 271 18.46 -4.00 -7.77
CA TYR A 271 19.67 -4.57 -8.31
C TYR A 271 19.39 -5.96 -8.91
N CYS A 272 19.76 -6.14 -10.16
CA CYS A 272 19.59 -7.38 -10.91
C CYS A 272 20.87 -8.25 -10.79
N PHE A 273 20.67 -9.55 -10.53
CA PHE A 273 21.73 -10.57 -10.43
C PHE A 273 21.78 -11.45 -11.67
#